data_f4f8658e6730569a1003fd0d960e6303
#
_entry.id   f4f8658e6730569a1003fd0d960e6303
#
_cell.length_a   1.000
_cell.length_b   1.000
_cell.length_c   1.000
_cell.angle_alpha   90.00
_cell.angle_beta   90.00
_cell.angle_gamma   90.00
#
_symmetry.space_group_name_H-M   'P 1'
#
loop_
_entity.id
_entity.type
_entity.pdbx_description
1 polymer ?
#
loop_
_entity_poly.entity_id
_entity_poly.type
_entity_poly.pdbx_seq_one_letter_code
_entity_poly.pdbx_strand_id
1 'polypeptide(L)'
;MQKNNQIGFVVTDTTASELSFSLIKGINDYIDDGGKEDFIIFFENSSANIIEPNFATMSMSEIWNFGGNLISTNVSTSLSMNKCFAPKSKYFYIWDLEWIRNHGREYEKTIQAFIPNETKLIARSKDHAKAIENYSNRKVDYVIENINIKEIVRMTNE
;
A
#
# COMPACT_ATOMS: atom_id res chain seq x y z
N MET A 1 17.30 16.83 -14.96
CA MET A 1 15.90 16.34 -14.91
C MET A 1 15.57 15.89 -13.49
N GLN A 2 14.66 16.57 -12.84
CA GLN A 2 14.09 16.00 -11.61
C GLN A 2 13.30 14.74 -11.99
N LYS A 3 13.75 13.60 -11.47
CA LYS A 3 13.02 12.35 -11.63
C LYS A 3 11.72 12.52 -10.82
N ASN A 4 10.56 12.47 -11.47
CA ASN A 4 9.29 12.53 -10.77
C ASN A 4 9.26 11.42 -9.70
N ASN A 5 8.68 11.74 -8.54
CA ASN A 5 8.49 10.74 -7.49
C ASN A 5 7.50 9.70 -8.00
N GLN A 6 7.92 8.44 -8.06
CA GLN A 6 7.08 7.31 -8.47
C GLN A 6 6.52 6.61 -7.25
N ILE A 7 5.21 6.44 -7.21
CA ILE A 7 4.49 5.80 -6.10
C ILE A 7 3.65 4.65 -6.66
N GLY A 8 3.95 3.44 -6.23
CA GLY A 8 3.23 2.24 -6.59
C GLY A 8 2.42 1.70 -5.43
N PHE A 9 1.17 1.32 -5.68
CA PHE A 9 0.33 0.59 -4.72
C PHE A 9 0.14 -0.84 -5.19
N VAL A 10 0.26 -1.78 -4.28
CA VAL A 10 0.02 -3.21 -4.58
C VAL A 10 -1.29 -3.63 -3.96
N VAL A 11 -2.23 -4.04 -4.78
CA VAL A 11 -3.59 -4.45 -4.38
C VAL A 11 -3.90 -5.85 -4.89
N THR A 12 -4.87 -6.52 -4.27
CA THR A 12 -5.36 -7.81 -4.76
C THR A 12 -6.09 -7.63 -6.09
N ASP A 13 -7.00 -6.66 -6.16
CA ASP A 13 -7.73 -6.31 -7.37
C ASP A 13 -8.23 -4.86 -7.30
N THR A 14 -8.84 -4.39 -8.39
CA THR A 14 -9.39 -3.04 -8.50
C THR A 14 -10.93 -3.04 -8.59
N THR A 15 -11.55 -4.13 -8.12
CA THR A 15 -13.01 -4.30 -8.13
C THR A 15 -13.72 -3.53 -7.03
N ALA A 16 -15.01 -3.80 -6.85
CA ALA A 16 -15.90 -3.12 -5.92
C ALA A 16 -15.53 -3.37 -4.45
N SER A 17 -14.56 -2.64 -3.93
CA SER A 17 -14.20 -2.58 -2.53
C SER A 17 -13.99 -1.14 -2.08
N GLU A 18 -14.12 -0.88 -0.79
CA GLU A 18 -13.87 0.43 -0.20
C GLU A 18 -12.43 0.88 -0.45
N LEU A 19 -11.46 -0.04 -0.33
CA LEU A 19 -10.06 0.24 -0.59
C LEU A 19 -9.84 0.66 -2.05
N SER A 20 -10.30 -0.14 -3.01
CA SER A 20 -10.12 0.15 -4.44
C SER A 20 -10.79 1.46 -4.85
N PHE A 21 -12.00 1.72 -4.35
CA PHE A 21 -12.70 2.97 -4.61
C PHE A 21 -11.94 4.16 -4.06
N SER A 22 -11.57 4.14 -2.78
CA SER A 22 -10.87 5.25 -2.12
C SER A 22 -9.51 5.51 -2.75
N LEU A 23 -8.78 4.46 -3.10
CA LEU A 23 -7.45 4.55 -3.69
C LEU A 23 -7.52 5.17 -5.10
N ILE A 24 -8.32 4.61 -6.00
CA ILE A 24 -8.41 5.11 -7.38
C ILE A 24 -8.99 6.52 -7.42
N LYS A 25 -10.07 6.76 -6.68
CA LYS A 25 -10.66 8.10 -6.59
C LYS A 25 -9.67 9.12 -6.03
N GLY A 26 -8.98 8.79 -4.95
CA GLY A 26 -8.01 9.68 -4.33
C GLY A 26 -6.86 10.05 -5.26
N ILE A 27 -6.33 9.09 -6.02
CA ILE A 27 -5.27 9.36 -7.01
C ILE A 27 -5.81 10.19 -8.17
N ASN A 28 -7.00 9.86 -8.71
CA ASN A 28 -7.61 10.64 -9.78
C ASN A 28 -7.82 12.09 -9.36
N ASP A 29 -8.39 12.33 -8.18
CA ASP A 29 -8.62 13.68 -7.64
C ASP A 29 -7.28 14.43 -7.46
N TYR A 30 -6.24 13.75 -6.98
CA TYR A 30 -4.92 14.35 -6.83
C TYR A 30 -4.30 14.78 -8.17
N ILE A 31 -4.43 13.96 -9.20
CA ILE A 31 -3.97 14.28 -10.56
C ILE A 31 -4.78 15.45 -11.15
N ASP A 32 -6.10 15.45 -10.99
CA ASP A 32 -6.99 16.50 -11.47
C ASP A 32 -6.69 17.86 -10.79
N ASP A 33 -6.25 17.82 -9.54
CA ASP A 33 -5.80 18.99 -8.77
C ASP A 33 -4.38 19.47 -9.17
N GLY A 34 -3.76 18.86 -10.16
CA GLY A 34 -2.45 19.25 -10.70
C GLY A 34 -1.25 18.56 -10.04
N GLY A 35 -1.45 17.45 -9.36
CA GLY A 35 -0.38 16.60 -8.84
C GLY A 35 0.54 16.08 -9.94
N LYS A 36 1.84 16.00 -9.66
CA LYS A 36 2.89 15.69 -10.67
C LYS A 36 3.56 14.33 -10.47
N GLU A 37 3.24 13.63 -9.41
CA GLU A 37 3.78 12.31 -9.11
C GLU A 37 3.25 11.27 -10.08
N ASP A 38 4.08 10.28 -10.40
CA ASP A 38 3.69 9.15 -11.23
C ASP A 38 3.13 8.04 -10.35
N PHE A 39 1.84 7.78 -10.49
CA PHE A 39 1.17 6.70 -9.76
C PHE A 39 1.00 5.46 -10.61
N ILE A 40 1.15 4.28 -9.98
CA ILE A 40 0.88 2.99 -10.60
C ILE A 40 0.15 2.12 -9.56
N ILE A 41 -0.93 1.46 -9.99
CA ILE A 41 -1.51 0.36 -9.21
C ILE A 41 -1.06 -0.96 -9.83
N PHE A 42 -0.45 -1.81 -8.99
CA PHE A 42 -0.12 -3.19 -9.31
C PHE A 42 -1.19 -4.11 -8.73
N PHE A 43 -1.85 -4.87 -9.58
CA PHE A 43 -2.92 -5.79 -9.17
C PHE A 43 -2.46 -7.25 -9.27
N GLU A 44 -2.86 -8.06 -8.30
CA GLU A 44 -2.63 -9.51 -8.31
C GLU A 44 -3.57 -10.21 -9.29
N ASN A 45 -4.88 -9.84 -9.24
CA ASN A 45 -5.91 -10.41 -10.10
C ASN A 45 -6.45 -9.35 -11.05
N SER A 46 -6.48 -9.67 -12.34
CA SER A 46 -7.10 -8.81 -13.35
C SER A 46 -8.62 -8.84 -13.22
N SER A 47 -9.24 -7.68 -13.21
CA SER A 47 -10.70 -7.53 -13.05
C SER A 47 -11.16 -6.17 -13.57
N ALA A 48 -12.48 -6.00 -13.72
CA ALA A 48 -13.04 -4.71 -14.05
C ALA A 48 -12.81 -3.70 -12.94
N ASN A 49 -12.37 -2.49 -13.28
CA ASN A 49 -12.15 -1.43 -12.30
C ASN A 49 -13.48 -0.90 -11.75
N ILE A 50 -13.54 -0.59 -10.45
CA ILE A 50 -14.72 0.04 -9.84
C ILE A 50 -14.96 1.44 -10.40
N ILE A 51 -13.90 2.19 -10.69
CA ILE A 51 -13.90 3.45 -11.44
C ILE A 51 -12.69 3.46 -12.36
N GLU A 52 -12.77 4.23 -13.44
CA GLU A 52 -11.67 4.31 -14.42
C GLU A 52 -10.48 5.08 -13.84
N PRO A 53 -9.29 4.47 -13.79
CA PRO A 53 -8.09 5.16 -13.33
C PRO A 53 -7.52 6.09 -14.42
N ASN A 54 -7.14 7.31 -14.05
CA ASN A 54 -6.45 8.27 -14.92
C ASN A 54 -4.92 8.09 -14.90
N PHE A 55 -4.45 6.93 -14.47
CA PHE A 55 -3.04 6.59 -14.28
C PHE A 55 -2.80 5.13 -14.67
N ALA A 56 -1.53 4.72 -14.69
CA ALA A 56 -1.16 3.38 -15.11
C ALA A 56 -1.57 2.29 -14.08
N THR A 57 -2.05 1.16 -14.61
CA THR A 57 -2.24 -0.07 -13.85
C THR A 57 -1.45 -1.19 -14.50
N MET A 58 -0.84 -2.07 -13.71
CA MET A 58 0.01 -3.17 -14.18
C MET A 58 -0.22 -4.43 -13.35
N SER A 59 0.16 -5.57 -13.90
CA SER A 59 0.22 -6.82 -13.13
C SER A 59 1.22 -6.71 -11.98
N MET A 60 0.93 -7.33 -10.86
CA MET A 60 1.83 -7.41 -9.69
C MET A 60 3.19 -8.02 -10.03
N SER A 61 3.31 -8.82 -11.09
CA SER A 61 4.60 -9.34 -11.55
C SER A 61 5.63 -8.24 -11.89
N GLU A 62 5.17 -7.04 -12.21
CA GLU A 62 6.04 -5.90 -12.56
C GLU A 62 6.68 -5.20 -11.35
N ILE A 63 6.27 -5.52 -10.11
CA ILE A 63 6.87 -4.90 -8.91
C ILE A 63 8.37 -5.21 -8.77
N TRP A 64 8.85 -6.33 -9.32
CA TRP A 64 10.26 -6.72 -9.27
C TRP A 64 11.19 -5.73 -9.97
N ASN A 65 10.67 -4.98 -10.94
CA ASN A 65 11.41 -3.99 -11.72
C ASN A 65 11.05 -2.54 -11.31
N PHE A 66 10.20 -2.37 -10.33
CA PHE A 66 9.75 -1.04 -9.90
C PHE A 66 10.72 -0.41 -8.92
N GLY A 67 11.36 0.68 -9.33
CA GLY A 67 12.38 1.39 -8.53
C GLY A 67 11.87 2.58 -7.72
N GLY A 68 10.56 2.79 -7.63
CA GLY A 68 9.96 3.88 -6.87
C GLY A 68 9.60 3.50 -5.43
N ASN A 69 8.73 4.29 -4.81
CA ASN A 69 8.16 4.02 -3.48
C ASN A 69 7.00 3.04 -3.63
N LEU A 70 7.10 1.87 -3.02
CA LEU A 70 6.10 0.80 -3.13
C LEU A 70 5.32 0.64 -1.84
N ILE A 71 3.99 0.60 -1.96
CA ILE A 71 3.06 0.53 -0.83
C ILE A 71 2.16 -0.68 -1.00
N SER A 72 2.29 -1.67 -0.12
CA SER A 72 1.37 -2.80 -0.04
C SER A 72 0.14 -2.46 0.78
N THR A 73 -0.96 -3.19 0.59
CA THR A 73 -2.25 -2.89 1.22
C THR A 73 -2.85 -4.03 2.02
N ASN A 74 -2.29 -5.22 1.92
CA ASN A 74 -2.68 -6.39 2.73
C ASN A 74 -1.47 -7.30 2.98
N VAL A 75 -1.67 -8.33 3.79
CA VAL A 75 -0.60 -9.28 4.16
C VAL A 75 -0.02 -9.98 2.94
N SER A 76 -0.84 -10.49 2.04
CA SER A 76 -0.37 -11.20 0.84
C SER A 76 0.51 -10.32 -0.05
N THR A 77 0.04 -9.10 -0.36
CA THR A 77 0.81 -8.15 -1.17
C THR A 77 2.07 -7.67 -0.46
N SER A 78 2.03 -7.53 0.86
CA SER A 78 3.20 -7.16 1.66
C SER A 78 4.27 -8.24 1.66
N LEU A 79 3.90 -9.51 1.78
CA LEU A 79 4.83 -10.63 1.70
C LEU A 79 5.53 -10.70 0.34
N SER A 80 4.82 -10.43 -0.74
CA SER A 80 5.39 -10.35 -2.09
C SER A 80 6.32 -9.15 -2.24
N MET A 81 5.90 -7.98 -1.79
CA MET A 81 6.70 -6.76 -1.83
C MET A 81 8.01 -6.90 -1.04
N ASN A 82 7.97 -7.53 0.12
CA ASN A 82 9.15 -7.69 0.99
C ASN A 82 10.27 -8.53 0.35
N LYS A 83 9.95 -9.32 -0.66
CA LYS A 83 10.93 -10.09 -1.44
C LYS A 83 11.61 -9.28 -2.55
N CYS A 84 11.09 -8.10 -2.88
CA CYS A 84 11.63 -7.25 -3.94
C CYS A 84 12.80 -6.42 -3.43
N PHE A 85 13.84 -6.24 -4.26
CA PHE A 85 15.01 -5.42 -3.95
C PHE A 85 15.04 -4.09 -4.72
N ALA A 86 14.28 -3.97 -5.81
CA ALA A 86 14.27 -2.80 -6.66
C ALA A 86 13.62 -1.54 -6.04
N PRO A 87 12.56 -1.65 -5.21
CA PRO A 87 11.91 -0.46 -4.66
C PRO A 87 12.87 0.41 -3.83
N LYS A 88 12.79 1.73 -4.05
CA LYS A 88 13.54 2.72 -3.28
C LYS A 88 13.15 2.69 -1.79
N SER A 89 11.87 2.57 -1.51
CA SER A 89 11.31 2.45 -0.15
C SER A 89 10.08 1.55 -0.19
N LYS A 90 9.83 0.88 0.92
CA LYS A 90 8.70 -0.03 1.09
C LYS A 90 7.84 0.41 2.25
N TYR A 91 6.53 0.39 2.04
CA TYR A 91 5.53 0.73 3.04
C TYR A 91 4.43 -0.31 3.04
N PHE A 92 3.88 -0.60 4.21
CA PHE A 92 2.70 -1.42 4.37
C PHE A 92 1.57 -0.55 4.93
N TYR A 93 0.61 -0.19 4.09
CA TYR A 93 -0.62 0.48 4.51
C TYR A 93 -1.61 -0.58 4.99
N ILE A 94 -1.75 -0.67 6.31
CA ILE A 94 -2.56 -1.71 6.94
C ILE A 94 -4.03 -1.27 6.91
N TRP A 95 -4.74 -1.71 5.88
CA TRP A 95 -6.14 -1.38 5.68
C TRP A 95 -7.03 -2.16 6.64
N ASP A 96 -6.83 -3.49 6.71
CA ASP A 96 -7.56 -4.40 7.58
C ASP A 96 -6.65 -5.00 8.67
N LEU A 97 -7.23 -5.25 9.84
CA LEU A 97 -6.60 -6.01 10.92
C LEU A 97 -6.80 -7.51 10.66
N GLU A 98 -6.09 -8.06 9.68
CA GLU A 98 -6.35 -9.40 9.12
C GLU A 98 -6.18 -10.53 10.14
N TRP A 99 -5.25 -10.39 11.09
CA TRP A 99 -5.01 -11.41 12.12
C TRP A 99 -6.22 -11.66 13.03
N ILE A 100 -7.16 -10.73 13.14
CA ILE A 100 -8.38 -10.89 13.95
C ILE A 100 -9.26 -12.03 13.42
N ARG A 101 -9.21 -12.27 12.09
CA ARG A 101 -10.00 -13.29 11.40
C ARG A 101 -9.24 -14.58 11.14
N ASN A 102 -7.92 -14.60 11.37
CA ASN A 102 -7.05 -15.71 11.04
C ASN A 102 -6.75 -16.56 12.29
N HIS A 103 -6.68 -17.87 12.12
CA HIS A 103 -6.39 -18.84 13.16
C HIS A 103 -5.25 -19.79 12.74
N GLY A 104 -4.53 -20.35 13.73
CA GLY A 104 -3.49 -21.33 13.52
C GLY A 104 -2.36 -20.82 12.61
N ARG A 105 -2.04 -21.58 11.56
CA ARG A 105 -0.94 -21.26 10.63
C ARG A 105 -1.12 -19.93 9.90
N GLU A 106 -2.36 -19.57 9.58
CA GLU A 106 -2.65 -18.29 8.93
C GLU A 106 -2.35 -17.11 9.86
N TYR A 107 -2.60 -17.25 11.15
CA TYR A 107 -2.22 -16.25 12.15
C TYR A 107 -0.70 -16.08 12.22
N GLU A 108 0.04 -17.18 12.26
CA GLU A 108 1.51 -17.18 12.27
C GLU A 108 2.09 -16.59 10.97
N LYS A 109 1.48 -16.90 9.83
CA LYS A 109 1.89 -16.37 8.52
C LYS A 109 1.68 -14.85 8.44
N THR A 110 0.60 -14.36 9.01
CA THR A 110 0.27 -12.92 9.01
C THR A 110 1.38 -12.09 9.67
N ILE A 111 1.96 -12.57 10.79
CA ILE A 111 3.03 -11.85 11.48
C ILE A 111 4.28 -11.63 10.61
N GLN A 112 4.53 -12.49 9.63
CA GLN A 112 5.66 -12.36 8.73
C GLN A 112 5.68 -11.05 7.95
N ALA A 113 4.50 -10.47 7.68
CA ALA A 113 4.39 -9.19 6.98
C ALA A 113 4.88 -8.00 7.83
N PHE A 114 4.96 -8.15 9.15
CA PHE A 114 5.33 -7.11 10.10
C PHE A 114 6.79 -7.20 10.59
N ILE A 115 7.51 -8.26 10.24
CA ILE A 115 8.89 -8.51 10.71
C ILE A 115 9.92 -7.61 10.02
N PRO A 116 9.92 -7.41 8.68
CA PRO A 116 10.96 -6.65 8.01
C PRO A 116 11.01 -5.18 8.46
N ASN A 117 12.13 -4.77 9.06
CA ASN A 117 12.32 -3.41 9.57
C ASN A 117 12.45 -2.35 8.48
N GLU A 118 12.89 -2.74 7.27
CA GLU A 118 12.97 -1.83 6.13
C GLU A 118 11.59 -1.46 5.55
N THR A 119 10.55 -2.21 5.87
CA THR A 119 9.17 -1.87 5.50
C THR A 119 8.53 -1.03 6.60
N LYS A 120 8.19 0.21 6.29
CA LYS A 120 7.54 1.13 7.24
C LYS A 120 6.04 0.82 7.32
N LEU A 121 5.49 0.87 8.53
CA LEU A 121 4.08 0.58 8.78
C LEU A 121 3.25 1.87 8.78
N ILE A 122 2.13 1.84 8.08
CA ILE A 122 1.15 2.93 8.03
C ILE A 122 -0.18 2.41 8.55
N ALA A 123 -0.70 3.04 9.60
CA ALA A 123 -2.03 2.75 10.14
C ALA A 123 -3.08 3.73 9.59
N ARG A 124 -4.33 3.31 9.49
CA ARG A 124 -5.44 4.15 9.03
C ARG A 124 -6.10 5.01 10.11
N SER A 125 -5.75 4.78 11.37
CA SER A 125 -6.18 5.59 12.52
C SER A 125 -5.26 5.35 13.72
N LYS A 126 -5.38 6.20 14.75
CA LYS A 126 -4.64 6.03 16.01
C LYS A 126 -5.02 4.73 16.73
N ASP A 127 -6.30 4.35 16.68
CA ASP A 127 -6.78 3.10 17.32
C ASP A 127 -6.27 1.88 16.57
N HIS A 128 -6.25 1.91 15.23
CA HIS A 128 -5.59 0.88 14.41
C HIS A 128 -4.10 0.79 14.74
N ALA A 129 -3.40 1.92 14.89
CA ALA A 129 -1.98 1.92 15.25
C ALA A 129 -1.72 1.18 16.57
N LYS A 130 -2.53 1.43 17.60
CA LYS A 130 -2.43 0.72 18.88
C LYS A 130 -2.65 -0.78 18.74
N ALA A 131 -3.67 -1.18 17.97
CA ALA A 131 -3.96 -2.59 17.70
C ALA A 131 -2.80 -3.28 16.97
N ILE A 132 -2.21 -2.62 15.97
CA ILE A 132 -1.06 -3.13 15.23
C ILE A 132 0.17 -3.27 16.14
N GLU A 133 0.45 -2.27 16.95
CA GLU A 133 1.59 -2.27 17.89
C GLU A 133 1.46 -3.39 18.94
N ASN A 134 0.26 -3.60 19.47
CA ASN A 134 -0.03 -4.69 20.41
C ASN A 134 0.16 -6.08 19.78
N TYR A 135 -0.24 -6.23 18.51
CA TYR A 135 -0.10 -7.50 17.79
C TYR A 135 1.33 -7.77 17.35
N SER A 136 1.96 -6.81 16.69
CA SER A 136 3.28 -6.99 16.04
C SER A 136 4.46 -6.75 17.00
N ASN A 137 4.23 -6.17 18.16
CA ASN A 137 5.26 -5.65 19.07
C ASN A 137 6.24 -4.70 18.35
N ARG A 138 5.72 -3.95 17.39
CA ARG A 138 6.47 -3.02 16.56
C ARG A 138 5.71 -1.70 16.46
N LYS A 139 6.43 -0.58 16.58
CA LYS A 139 5.85 0.75 16.48
C LYS A 139 5.40 1.05 15.05
N VAL A 140 4.22 1.67 14.91
CA VAL A 140 3.73 2.19 13.63
C VAL A 140 4.48 3.48 13.28
N ASP A 141 4.93 3.60 12.03
CA ASP A 141 5.72 4.75 11.59
C ASP A 141 4.86 5.95 11.22
N TYR A 142 3.69 5.71 10.62
CA TYR A 142 2.78 6.76 10.15
C TYR A 142 1.32 6.42 10.44
N VAL A 143 0.50 7.45 10.66
CA VAL A 143 -0.97 7.36 10.69
C VAL A 143 -1.51 8.25 9.58
N ILE A 144 -2.13 7.64 8.58
CA ILE A 144 -2.73 8.34 7.43
C ILE A 144 -4.17 7.85 7.27
N GLU A 145 -5.13 8.72 7.51
CA GLU A 145 -6.56 8.38 7.45
C GLU A 145 -7.05 8.31 6.00
N ASN A 146 -7.98 7.38 5.75
CA ASN A 146 -8.69 7.25 4.46
C ASN A 146 -7.79 7.23 3.23
N ILE A 147 -6.59 6.68 3.36
CA ILE A 147 -5.61 6.62 2.27
C ILE A 147 -5.38 7.99 1.59
N ASN A 148 -5.27 9.04 2.41
CA ASN A 148 -5.08 10.41 1.94
C ASN A 148 -3.84 10.54 1.07
N ILE A 149 -4.04 10.72 -0.23
CA ILE A 149 -2.97 10.75 -1.23
C ILE A 149 -1.99 11.90 -1.01
N LYS A 150 -2.46 13.08 -0.59
CA LYS A 150 -1.58 14.23 -0.32
C LYS A 150 -0.60 13.93 0.83
N GLU A 151 -1.08 13.27 1.87
CA GLU A 151 -0.23 12.85 2.99
C GLU A 151 0.75 11.74 2.59
N ILE A 152 0.32 10.79 1.76
CA ILE A 152 1.19 9.75 1.21
C ILE A 152 2.29 10.34 0.36
N VAL A 153 1.98 11.30 -0.51
CA VAL A 153 2.99 12.00 -1.32
C VAL A 153 4.01 12.71 -0.42
N ARG A 154 3.52 13.41 0.61
CA ARG A 154 4.40 14.08 1.57
C ARG A 154 5.34 13.09 2.26
N MET A 155 4.80 11.98 2.75
CA MET A 155 5.56 10.91 3.39
C MET A 155 6.65 10.34 2.47
N THR A 156 6.33 10.08 1.21
CA THR A 156 7.29 9.51 0.24
C THR A 156 8.38 10.47 -0.20
N ASN A 157 8.19 11.77 0.04
CA ASN A 157 9.17 12.83 -0.25
C ASN A 157 10.11 13.13 0.94
N GLU A 158 9.85 12.56 2.11
CA GLU A 158 10.77 12.62 3.24
C GLU A 158 11.98 11.69 3.03
#